data_5919083ac1a27a8a8b07c50f5d5b33b3
#
_entry.id   5919083ac1a27a8a8b07c50f5d5b33b3
#
_cell.length_a   1.000
_cell.length_b   1.000
_cell.length_c   1.000
_cell.angle_alpha   90.00
_cell.angle_beta   90.00
_cell.angle_gamma   90.00
#
_symmetry.space_group_name_H-M   'P 1'
#
loop_
_entity.id
_entity.type
_entity.pdbx_description
1 polymer ?
#
loop_
_entity_poly.entity_id
_entity_poly.type
_entity_poly.pdbx_seq_one_letter_code
_entity_poly.pdbx_strand_id
1 'polypeptide(L)'
;MEKTDPPNHGAVCEAAAMAVVRLLTDPRAAESDGEWRAAVREWESRRIRKVTRRARGVRWPEAEKLPGVTVAHEGAEVRAFVPTAVSDVPPELARLQVAGLDLEEGEPGPRPEPPYAAIALNPDVTMTTGKAAAQCGHAAQLLLRQGRRRHVAAWIEGGARVRLARDVPWRDCVKRATAVVRDGGFTEVPPGTMTAIAWLPR
;
A
#
# COMPACT_ATOMS: atom_id res chain seq x y z
N MET A 1 -9.47 7.31 -12.30
CA MET A 1 -8.45 6.99 -13.31
C MET A 1 -9.02 7.27 -14.69
N GLU A 2 -8.57 8.31 -15.32
CA GLU A 2 -8.95 8.70 -16.67
C GLU A 2 -8.42 7.68 -17.69
N LYS A 3 -9.08 7.51 -18.84
CA LYS A 3 -8.64 6.57 -19.87
C LYS A 3 -7.47 7.10 -20.72
N THR A 4 -7.30 8.42 -20.75
CA THR A 4 -6.38 9.13 -21.64
C THR A 4 -4.95 9.25 -21.14
N ASP A 5 -4.75 9.15 -19.80
CA ASP A 5 -3.41 9.22 -19.19
C ASP A 5 -3.43 8.37 -17.89
N PRO A 6 -3.35 7.05 -17.98
CA PRO A 6 -3.32 6.20 -16.79
C PRO A 6 -1.99 6.36 -16.06
N PRO A 7 -2.00 6.38 -14.70
CA PRO A 7 -0.76 6.35 -13.94
C PRO A 7 0.02 5.07 -14.24
N ASN A 8 1.33 5.09 -14.05
CA ASN A 8 2.15 3.89 -14.20
C ASN A 8 2.02 2.95 -12.99
N HIS A 9 2.43 1.68 -13.17
CA HIS A 9 2.42 0.65 -12.15
C HIS A 9 3.09 1.10 -10.85
N GLY A 10 4.29 1.69 -10.94
CA GLY A 10 5.06 2.11 -9.79
C GLY A 10 4.39 3.21 -8.98
N ALA A 11 3.86 4.23 -9.65
CA ALA A 11 3.14 5.32 -8.99
C ALA A 11 1.94 4.81 -8.16
N VAL A 12 1.19 3.85 -8.71
CA VAL A 12 0.06 3.22 -7.98
C VAL A 12 0.55 2.43 -6.77
N CYS A 13 1.63 1.66 -6.90
CA CYS A 13 2.20 0.89 -5.80
C CYS A 13 2.73 1.79 -4.67
N GLU A 14 3.45 2.85 -5.02
CA GLU A 14 3.98 3.83 -4.07
C GLU A 14 2.85 4.61 -3.38
N ALA A 15 1.85 5.09 -4.13
CA ALA A 15 0.67 5.74 -3.58
C ALA A 15 -0.11 4.83 -2.62
N ALA A 16 -0.26 3.54 -2.95
CA ALA A 16 -0.95 2.58 -2.10
C ALA A 16 -0.21 2.37 -0.76
N ALA A 17 1.11 2.26 -0.81
CA ALA A 17 1.94 2.14 0.39
C ALA A 17 1.84 3.38 1.27
N MET A 18 1.94 4.58 0.68
CA MET A 18 1.77 5.84 1.39
C MET A 18 0.37 6.01 1.98
N ALA A 19 -0.69 5.64 1.24
CA ALA A 19 -2.07 5.74 1.72
C ALA A 19 -2.30 4.86 2.95
N VAL A 20 -1.78 3.63 2.95
CA VAL A 20 -1.87 2.72 4.11
C VAL A 20 -1.14 3.30 5.32
N VAL A 21 0.09 3.80 5.17
CA VAL A 21 0.83 4.39 6.28
C VAL A 21 0.12 5.61 6.83
N ARG A 22 -0.34 6.52 5.97
CA ARG A 22 -1.07 7.72 6.40
C ARG A 22 -2.38 7.39 7.10
N LEU A 23 -3.11 6.37 6.67
CA LEU A 23 -4.30 5.91 7.39
C LEU A 23 -3.94 5.37 8.78
N LEU A 24 -2.89 4.55 8.88
CA LEU A 24 -2.48 3.93 10.15
C LEU A 24 -1.83 4.91 11.15
N THR A 25 -1.37 6.06 10.67
CA THR A 25 -0.77 7.14 11.48
C THR A 25 -1.68 8.35 11.62
N ASP A 26 -2.86 8.35 11.00
CA ASP A 26 -3.89 9.38 11.20
C ASP A 26 -4.31 9.39 12.67
N PRO A 27 -4.47 10.56 13.33
CA PRO A 27 -4.93 10.66 14.70
C PRO A 27 -6.18 9.82 14.98
N ARG A 28 -7.14 9.80 14.06
CA ARG A 28 -8.37 8.98 14.16
C ARG A 28 -8.12 7.48 14.27
N ALA A 29 -6.98 6.98 13.78
CA ALA A 29 -6.58 5.57 13.86
C ALA A 29 -5.55 5.32 14.97
N ALA A 30 -4.67 6.29 15.26
CA ALA A 30 -3.51 6.12 16.12
C ALA A 30 -3.79 6.47 17.59
N GLU A 31 -4.59 7.51 17.87
CA GLU A 31 -4.88 7.97 19.22
C GLU A 31 -5.81 7.03 20.00
N SER A 32 -5.79 7.11 21.33
CA SER A 32 -6.51 6.18 22.21
C SER A 32 -8.03 6.26 22.06
N ASP A 33 -8.55 7.43 21.74
CA ASP A 33 -9.95 7.77 21.52
C ASP A 33 -10.31 7.98 20.04
N GLY A 34 -9.40 7.67 19.14
CA GLY A 34 -9.59 7.81 17.70
C GLY A 34 -10.74 6.94 17.17
N GLU A 35 -11.64 7.54 16.40
CA GLU A 35 -12.85 6.90 15.87
C GLU A 35 -12.60 5.65 15.01
N TRP A 36 -11.40 5.56 14.37
CA TRP A 36 -11.01 4.44 13.49
C TRP A 36 -10.19 3.37 14.22
N ARG A 37 -9.75 3.67 15.45
CA ARG A 37 -8.81 2.83 16.19
C ARG A 37 -9.30 1.40 16.40
N ALA A 38 -10.57 1.23 16.78
CA ALA A 38 -11.14 -0.09 17.04
C ALA A 38 -11.09 -0.97 15.78
N ALA A 39 -11.51 -0.44 14.64
CA ALA A 39 -11.52 -1.14 13.36
C ALA A 39 -10.10 -1.49 12.89
N VAL A 40 -9.14 -0.57 13.02
CA VAL A 40 -7.73 -0.80 12.65
C VAL A 40 -7.11 -1.87 13.55
N ARG A 41 -7.33 -1.82 14.87
CA ARG A 41 -6.78 -2.83 15.79
C ARG A 41 -7.39 -4.21 15.57
N GLU A 42 -8.68 -4.31 15.30
CA GLU A 42 -9.32 -5.58 14.98
C GLU A 42 -8.74 -6.17 13.71
N TRP A 43 -8.57 -5.35 12.65
CA TRP A 43 -7.95 -5.78 11.40
C TRP A 43 -6.51 -6.27 11.59
N GLU A 44 -5.68 -5.55 12.35
CA GLU A 44 -4.29 -5.95 12.64
C GLU A 44 -4.19 -7.19 13.53
N SER A 45 -5.17 -7.46 14.41
CA SER A 45 -5.16 -8.60 15.33
C SER A 45 -5.47 -9.94 14.65
N ARG A 46 -6.01 -9.91 13.44
CA ARG A 46 -6.42 -11.08 12.67
C ARG A 46 -5.49 -11.31 11.49
N ARG A 47 -5.80 -12.32 10.67
CA ARG A 47 -5.14 -12.53 9.38
C ARG A 47 -5.48 -11.35 8.47
N ILE A 48 -4.49 -10.50 8.18
CA ILE A 48 -4.66 -9.30 7.35
C ILE A 48 -5.11 -9.69 5.94
N ARG A 49 -6.31 -9.25 5.56
CA ARG A 49 -6.80 -9.29 4.18
C ARG A 49 -6.65 -7.90 3.58
N LYS A 50 -6.12 -7.86 2.37
CA LYS A 50 -5.90 -6.65 1.59
C LYS A 50 -6.48 -6.85 0.21
N VAL A 51 -7.34 -5.93 -0.20
CA VAL A 51 -8.03 -5.98 -1.50
C VAL A 51 -7.90 -4.62 -2.16
N THR A 52 -7.32 -4.59 -3.34
CA THR A 52 -7.31 -3.40 -4.19
C THR A 52 -8.53 -3.42 -5.10
N ARG A 53 -9.19 -2.28 -5.22
CA ARG A 53 -10.36 -2.10 -6.08
C ARG A 53 -10.14 -0.91 -7.00
N ARG A 54 -10.66 -0.98 -8.22
CA ARG A 54 -10.55 0.08 -9.21
C ARG A 54 -11.85 0.87 -9.32
N ALA A 55 -11.78 2.19 -9.07
CA ALA A 55 -12.86 3.12 -9.31
C ALA A 55 -12.56 3.99 -10.55
N ARG A 56 -13.60 4.35 -11.30
CA ARG A 56 -13.54 5.26 -12.46
C ARG A 56 -14.77 6.17 -12.48
N GLY A 57 -14.60 7.39 -13.01
CA GLY A 57 -15.68 8.37 -13.17
C GLY A 57 -16.42 8.60 -11.87
N VAL A 58 -17.74 8.60 -11.91
CA VAL A 58 -18.62 8.89 -10.76
C VAL A 58 -18.42 7.98 -9.54
N ARG A 59 -17.84 6.78 -9.75
CA ARG A 59 -17.58 5.84 -8.65
C ARG A 59 -16.43 6.26 -7.73
N TRP A 60 -15.53 7.11 -8.22
CA TRP A 60 -14.43 7.61 -7.40
C TRP A 60 -14.94 8.57 -6.32
N PRO A 61 -15.63 9.70 -6.65
CA PRO A 61 -16.16 10.59 -5.63
C PRO A 61 -17.22 9.93 -4.73
N GLU A 62 -17.90 8.87 -5.17
CA GLU A 62 -18.78 8.08 -4.30
C GLU A 62 -17.97 7.32 -3.24
N ALA A 63 -16.89 6.65 -3.65
CA ALA A 63 -16.01 5.95 -2.74
C ALA A 63 -15.29 6.90 -1.77
N GLU A 64 -14.92 8.10 -2.20
CA GLU A 64 -14.24 9.09 -1.35
C GLU A 64 -15.07 9.57 -0.16
N LYS A 65 -16.39 9.44 -0.20
CA LYS A 65 -17.27 9.76 0.94
C LYS A 65 -17.12 8.80 2.12
N LEU A 66 -16.59 7.61 1.88
CA LEU A 66 -16.35 6.62 2.93
C LEU A 66 -15.11 6.99 3.75
N PRO A 67 -15.06 6.62 5.05
CA PRO A 67 -13.91 6.87 5.91
C PRO A 67 -12.60 6.30 5.33
N GLY A 68 -11.57 7.13 5.27
CA GLY A 68 -10.28 6.73 4.70
C GLY A 68 -9.36 7.91 4.39
N VAL A 69 -8.19 7.63 3.82
CA VAL A 69 -7.16 8.61 3.46
C VAL A 69 -6.80 8.47 1.99
N THR A 70 -6.89 9.56 1.23
CA THR A 70 -6.47 9.64 -0.19
C THR A 70 -5.04 10.16 -0.29
N VAL A 71 -4.26 9.56 -1.17
CA VAL A 71 -2.93 10.01 -1.59
C VAL A 71 -2.91 10.18 -3.09
N ALA A 72 -2.49 11.36 -3.53
CA ALA A 72 -2.10 11.62 -4.92
C ALA A 72 -0.57 11.54 -5.03
N HIS A 73 -0.05 10.81 -6.01
CA HIS A 73 1.37 10.63 -6.24
C HIS A 73 1.63 10.29 -7.72
N GLU A 74 2.43 11.07 -8.40
CA GLU A 74 2.83 10.84 -9.81
C GLU A 74 1.66 10.46 -10.75
N GLY A 75 0.55 11.20 -10.66
CA GLY A 75 -0.66 10.96 -11.45
C GLY A 75 -1.56 9.82 -10.93
N ALA A 76 -1.13 9.06 -9.94
CA ALA A 76 -1.96 8.07 -9.28
C ALA A 76 -2.75 8.69 -8.12
N GLU A 77 -4.02 8.35 -8.00
CA GLU A 77 -4.81 8.58 -6.78
C GLU A 77 -5.21 7.26 -6.16
N VAL A 78 -4.84 7.05 -4.91
CA VAL A 78 -5.16 5.84 -4.15
C VAL A 78 -5.76 6.22 -2.80
N ARG A 79 -6.87 5.57 -2.44
CA ARG A 79 -7.50 5.73 -1.13
C ARG A 79 -7.39 4.45 -0.32
N ALA A 80 -6.81 4.55 0.86
CA ALA A 80 -6.89 3.54 1.90
C ALA A 80 -8.16 3.78 2.71
N PHE A 81 -8.99 2.76 2.86
CA PHE A 81 -10.24 2.82 3.62
C PHE A 81 -10.05 2.27 5.03
N VAL A 82 -10.80 2.80 5.97
CA VAL A 82 -10.91 2.21 7.31
C VAL A 82 -11.36 0.75 7.16
N PRO A 83 -10.67 -0.21 7.80
CA PRO A 83 -11.00 -1.62 7.65
C PRO A 83 -12.43 -1.93 8.10
N THR A 84 -13.08 -2.82 7.36
CA THR A 84 -14.40 -3.38 7.70
C THR A 84 -14.35 -4.90 7.65
N ALA A 85 -15.30 -5.57 8.31
CA ALA A 85 -15.49 -6.99 8.11
C ALA A 85 -15.87 -7.29 6.65
N VAL A 86 -15.55 -8.50 6.16
CA VAL A 86 -15.87 -8.89 4.77
C VAL A 86 -17.37 -8.88 4.52
N SER A 87 -18.17 -9.21 5.55
CA SER A 87 -19.63 -9.13 5.52
C SER A 87 -20.19 -7.71 5.39
N ASP A 88 -19.42 -6.71 5.84
CA ASP A 88 -19.87 -5.32 6.06
C ASP A 88 -19.24 -4.34 5.07
N VAL A 89 -18.72 -4.86 3.94
CA VAL A 89 -18.13 -4.01 2.89
C VAL A 89 -19.22 -3.08 2.32
N PRO A 90 -19.03 -1.74 2.38
CA PRO A 90 -20.00 -0.79 1.86
C PRO A 90 -20.36 -1.05 0.40
N PRO A 91 -21.61 -0.85 -0.02
CA PRO A 91 -22.05 -1.07 -1.41
C PRO A 91 -21.21 -0.29 -2.44
N GLU A 92 -20.74 0.92 -2.09
CA GLU A 92 -19.87 1.75 -2.92
C GLU A 92 -18.55 1.05 -3.24
N LEU A 93 -18.00 0.29 -2.30
CA LEU A 93 -16.79 -0.52 -2.50
C LEU A 93 -17.12 -1.88 -3.11
N ALA A 94 -18.18 -2.54 -2.66
CA ALA A 94 -18.52 -3.89 -3.10
C ALA A 94 -18.69 -4.01 -4.62
N ARG A 95 -19.25 -2.97 -5.26
CA ARG A 95 -19.47 -2.88 -6.72
C ARG A 95 -18.24 -2.50 -7.55
N LEU A 96 -17.10 -2.15 -6.90
CA LEU A 96 -15.86 -1.83 -7.60
C LEU A 96 -15.15 -3.10 -8.06
N GLN A 97 -14.50 -2.99 -9.21
CA GLN A 97 -13.76 -4.10 -9.81
C GLN A 97 -12.50 -4.43 -9.00
N VAL A 98 -12.35 -5.70 -8.61
CA VAL A 98 -11.19 -6.22 -7.86
C VAL A 98 -10.07 -6.66 -8.80
N ALA A 99 -10.40 -7.35 -9.91
CA ALA A 99 -9.43 -7.91 -10.85
C ALA A 99 -9.18 -7.00 -12.06
N GLY A 100 -8.11 -7.28 -12.81
CA GLY A 100 -7.83 -6.66 -14.11
C GLY A 100 -7.33 -5.22 -14.02
N LEU A 101 -6.73 -4.81 -12.91
CA LEU A 101 -5.88 -3.63 -12.86
C LEU A 101 -4.46 -4.06 -13.18
N ASP A 102 -4.07 -3.87 -14.42
CA ASP A 102 -2.71 -4.08 -14.90
C ASP A 102 -2.29 -2.85 -15.70
N LEU A 103 -1.18 -2.25 -15.31
CA LEU A 103 -0.66 -0.99 -15.84
C LEU A 103 0.79 -1.18 -16.28
N GLU A 104 1.19 -0.40 -17.24
CA GLU A 104 2.58 -0.39 -17.70
C GLU A 104 3.53 0.15 -16.62
N GLU A 105 4.77 -0.33 -16.66
CA GLU A 105 5.77 0.02 -15.64
C GLU A 105 6.15 1.51 -15.65
N GLY A 106 6.22 2.19 -16.71
CA GLY A 106 6.63 3.59 -16.78
C GLY A 106 8.04 3.87 -16.22
N GLU A 107 8.59 5.02 -16.54
CA GLU A 107 9.85 5.46 -15.95
C GLU A 107 9.69 5.77 -14.47
N PRO A 108 10.66 5.39 -13.64
CA PRO A 108 10.63 5.72 -12.23
C PRO A 108 10.81 7.23 -12.03
N GLY A 109 9.95 7.85 -11.23
CA GLY A 109 10.13 9.24 -10.78
C GLY A 109 11.45 9.48 -10.05
N PRO A 110 11.80 10.70 -9.68
CA PRO A 110 13.03 11.01 -8.98
C PRO A 110 13.08 10.31 -7.61
N ARG A 111 14.28 9.91 -7.20
CA ARG A 111 14.47 9.34 -5.85
C ARG A 111 14.20 10.43 -4.80
N PRO A 112 13.30 10.21 -3.85
CA PRO A 112 13.06 11.20 -2.79
C PRO A 112 14.27 11.32 -1.88
N GLU A 113 14.47 12.50 -1.32
CA GLU A 113 15.45 12.69 -0.25
C GLU A 113 15.06 11.90 1.01
N PRO A 114 16.01 11.29 1.73
CA PRO A 114 15.71 10.63 3.00
C PRO A 114 15.10 11.62 4.04
N PRO A 115 14.26 11.11 4.94
CA PRO A 115 13.84 9.72 5.11
C PRO A 115 12.71 9.30 4.16
N TYR A 116 12.81 8.11 3.59
CA TYR A 116 11.75 7.46 2.82
C TYR A 116 11.79 5.93 3.04
N ALA A 117 10.70 5.23 2.75
CA ALA A 117 10.71 3.78 2.72
C ALA A 117 11.03 3.28 1.31
N ALA A 118 11.97 2.35 1.21
CA ALA A 118 12.21 1.59 0.00
C ALA A 118 11.41 0.28 0.04
N ILE A 119 10.70 -0.03 -1.04
CA ILE A 119 9.97 -1.30 -1.20
C ILE A 119 10.48 -1.96 -2.47
N ALA A 120 10.80 -3.25 -2.39
CA ALA A 120 11.10 -4.07 -3.57
C ALA A 120 10.04 -5.16 -3.72
N LEU A 121 9.57 -5.33 -4.95
CA LEU A 121 8.74 -6.45 -5.36
C LEU A 121 9.64 -7.59 -5.84
N ASN A 122 9.22 -8.84 -5.58
CA ASN A 122 9.96 -10.01 -6.04
C ASN A 122 9.84 -10.14 -7.56
N PRO A 123 10.94 -10.04 -8.33
CA PRO A 123 10.91 -10.11 -9.79
C PRO A 123 10.54 -11.49 -10.33
N ASP A 124 10.68 -12.55 -9.52
CA ASP A 124 10.34 -13.92 -9.90
C ASP A 124 8.84 -14.21 -9.72
N VAL A 125 8.05 -13.22 -9.28
CA VAL A 125 6.63 -13.35 -9.01
C VAL A 125 5.83 -12.38 -9.85
N THR A 126 5.15 -12.89 -10.86
CA THR A 126 4.23 -12.08 -11.67
C THR A 126 3.01 -11.69 -10.85
N MET A 127 2.73 -10.41 -10.78
CA MET A 127 1.57 -9.84 -10.08
C MET A 127 0.95 -8.73 -10.93
N THR A 128 -0.38 -8.71 -11.00
CA THR A 128 -1.09 -7.54 -11.54
C THR A 128 -0.79 -6.29 -10.69
N THR A 129 -0.94 -5.10 -11.26
CA THR A 129 -0.77 -3.84 -10.51
C THR A 129 -1.63 -3.80 -9.26
N GLY A 130 -2.87 -4.31 -9.33
CA GLY A 130 -3.76 -4.37 -8.17
C GLY A 130 -3.19 -5.24 -7.03
N LYS A 131 -2.62 -6.40 -7.38
CA LYS A 131 -1.96 -7.29 -6.41
C LYS A 131 -0.68 -6.67 -5.86
N ALA A 132 0.18 -6.12 -6.73
CA ALA A 132 1.42 -5.46 -6.33
C ALA A 132 1.16 -4.28 -5.38
N ALA A 133 0.19 -3.43 -5.67
CA ALA A 133 -0.21 -2.31 -4.80
C ALA A 133 -0.66 -2.80 -3.41
N ALA A 134 -1.45 -3.88 -3.34
CA ALA A 134 -1.83 -4.49 -2.07
C ALA A 134 -0.62 -5.03 -1.30
N GLN A 135 0.37 -5.62 -1.98
CA GLN A 135 1.60 -6.11 -1.34
C GLN A 135 2.48 -4.94 -0.85
N CYS A 136 2.60 -3.85 -1.62
CA CYS A 136 3.31 -2.65 -1.22
C CYS A 136 2.68 -1.99 0.01
N GLY A 137 1.36 -1.87 0.04
CA GLY A 137 0.64 -1.38 1.23
C GLY A 137 0.91 -2.24 2.46
N HIS A 138 0.95 -3.57 2.32
CA HIS A 138 1.26 -4.46 3.42
C HIS A 138 2.73 -4.40 3.85
N ALA A 139 3.66 -4.28 2.90
CA ALA A 139 5.08 -4.11 3.21
C ALA A 139 5.32 -2.82 4.03
N ALA A 140 4.67 -1.72 3.66
CA ALA A 140 4.73 -0.46 4.38
C ALA A 140 4.10 -0.56 5.78
N GLN A 141 2.96 -1.25 5.92
CA GLN A 141 2.33 -1.52 7.22
C GLN A 141 3.26 -2.34 8.13
N LEU A 142 3.88 -3.40 7.62
CA LEU A 142 4.84 -4.19 8.39
C LEU A 142 6.08 -3.37 8.77
N LEU A 143 6.59 -2.55 7.86
CA LEU A 143 7.73 -1.66 8.13
C LEU A 143 7.39 -0.65 9.24
N LEU A 144 6.19 -0.09 9.25
CA LEU A 144 5.68 0.78 10.29
C LEU A 144 5.69 0.11 11.67
N ARG A 145 5.34 -1.20 11.73
CA ARG A 145 5.26 -1.96 13.00
C ARG A 145 6.59 -2.58 13.44
N GLN A 146 7.47 -2.96 12.51
CA GLN A 146 8.72 -3.70 12.77
C GLN A 146 9.97 -2.83 12.73
N GLY A 147 9.89 -1.65 12.13
CA GLY A 147 11.00 -0.73 11.99
C GLY A 147 11.47 -0.14 13.34
N ARG A 148 12.72 0.28 13.38
CA ARG A 148 13.26 0.94 14.58
C ARG A 148 12.53 2.25 14.83
N ARG A 149 11.97 2.39 16.03
CA ARG A 149 11.04 3.47 16.42
C ARG A 149 11.49 4.87 15.97
N ARG A 150 12.78 5.22 16.21
CA ARG A 150 13.33 6.52 15.81
C ARG A 150 13.33 6.75 14.28
N HIS A 151 13.62 5.71 13.51
CA HIS A 151 13.67 5.82 12.04
C HIS A 151 12.25 5.85 11.45
N VAL A 152 11.34 5.10 12.03
CA VAL A 152 9.92 5.14 11.65
C VAL A 152 9.32 6.50 11.95
N ALA A 153 9.59 7.09 13.13
CA ALA A 153 9.14 8.43 13.47
C ALA A 153 9.64 9.47 12.45
N ALA A 154 10.93 9.50 12.17
CA ALA A 154 11.50 10.40 11.17
C ALA A 154 10.89 10.21 9.77
N TRP A 155 10.62 8.97 9.37
CA TRP A 155 9.95 8.67 8.09
C TRP A 155 8.53 9.22 8.05
N ILE A 156 7.74 9.05 9.12
CA ILE A 156 6.37 9.61 9.23
C ILE A 156 6.40 11.13 9.18
N GLU A 157 7.27 11.76 9.99
CA GLU A 157 7.47 13.22 10.03
C GLU A 157 7.91 13.76 8.66
N GLY A 158 8.72 13.00 7.90
CA GLY A 158 9.13 13.31 6.53
C GLY A 158 8.04 13.10 5.47
N GLY A 159 6.76 12.84 5.89
CA GLY A 159 5.61 12.68 5.00
C GLY A 159 5.34 11.26 4.54
N ALA A 160 5.96 10.27 5.18
CA ALA A 160 5.78 8.83 4.89
C ALA A 160 6.05 8.47 3.42
N ARG A 161 7.03 9.12 2.79
CA ARG A 161 7.37 8.91 1.37
C ARG A 161 7.82 7.48 1.11
N VAL A 162 7.45 6.95 -0.04
CA VAL A 162 7.78 5.60 -0.47
C VAL A 162 8.43 5.64 -1.85
N ARG A 163 9.34 4.71 -2.10
CA ARG A 163 9.98 4.49 -3.39
C ARG A 163 10.09 3.00 -3.70
N LEU A 164 9.69 2.58 -4.89
CA LEU A 164 10.02 1.24 -5.40
C LEU A 164 11.50 1.15 -5.77
N ALA A 165 12.20 0.18 -5.18
CA ALA A 165 13.63 -0.08 -5.40
C ALA A 165 13.82 -0.97 -6.63
N ARG A 166 13.60 -0.41 -7.84
CA ARG A 166 13.75 -1.13 -9.11
C ARG A 166 15.19 -1.17 -9.62
N ASP A 167 16.00 -0.23 -9.15
CA ASP A 167 17.41 -0.02 -9.50
C ASP A 167 18.38 -0.84 -8.64
N VAL A 168 17.87 -1.66 -7.71
CA VAL A 168 18.66 -2.48 -6.79
C VAL A 168 18.34 -3.96 -7.02
N PRO A 169 19.34 -4.82 -7.23
CA PRO A 169 19.11 -6.25 -7.38
C PRO A 169 18.35 -6.85 -6.20
N TRP A 170 17.38 -7.72 -6.48
CA TRP A 170 16.51 -8.34 -5.46
C TRP A 170 17.28 -8.95 -4.29
N ARG A 171 18.36 -9.72 -4.58
CA ARG A 171 19.22 -10.32 -3.56
C ARG A 171 19.82 -9.32 -2.57
N ASP A 172 20.08 -8.08 -3.03
CA ASP A 172 20.65 -7.03 -2.20
C ASP A 172 19.56 -6.26 -1.44
N CYS A 173 18.36 -6.18 -2.00
CA CYS A 173 17.17 -5.72 -1.29
C CYS A 173 16.82 -6.66 -0.13
N VAL A 174 16.86 -7.97 -0.33
CA VAL A 174 16.59 -8.98 0.71
C VAL A 174 17.52 -8.81 1.92
N LYS A 175 18.81 -8.52 1.71
CA LYS A 175 19.77 -8.27 2.80
C LYS A 175 19.45 -7.03 3.63
N ARG A 176 18.74 -6.07 3.06
CA ARG A 176 18.35 -4.80 3.71
C ARG A 176 16.98 -4.88 4.36
N ALA A 177 16.20 -5.92 4.07
CA ALA A 177 14.80 -6.02 4.46
C ALA A 177 14.62 -5.91 5.97
N THR A 178 13.77 -4.99 6.38
CA THR A 178 13.27 -4.89 7.77
C THR A 178 11.91 -5.57 7.87
N ALA A 179 11.10 -5.49 6.80
CA ALA A 179 9.80 -6.11 6.70
C ALA A 179 9.74 -7.03 5.48
N VAL A 180 9.09 -8.17 5.61
CA VAL A 180 8.94 -9.19 4.56
C VAL A 180 7.48 -9.60 4.45
N VAL A 181 6.91 -9.45 3.26
CA VAL A 181 5.55 -9.90 2.97
C VAL A 181 5.59 -11.30 2.37
N ARG A 182 4.89 -12.23 3.04
CA ARG A 182 4.59 -13.56 2.52
C ARG A 182 3.10 -13.65 2.22
N ASP A 183 2.76 -13.99 0.97
CA ASP A 183 1.37 -14.07 0.55
C ASP A 183 0.63 -15.25 1.18
N GLY A 184 -0.65 -15.07 1.48
CA GLY A 184 -1.51 -16.10 2.05
C GLY A 184 -2.05 -17.11 1.04
N GLY A 185 -1.78 -16.92 -0.26
CA GLY A 185 -2.22 -17.84 -1.32
C GLY A 185 -3.71 -17.71 -1.69
N PHE A 186 -4.32 -16.56 -1.47
CA PHE A 186 -5.77 -16.39 -1.73
C PHE A 186 -6.09 -15.98 -3.17
N THR A 187 -5.10 -15.55 -3.98
CA THR A 187 -5.33 -14.99 -5.31
C THR A 187 -4.29 -15.49 -6.34
N GLU A 188 -3.34 -14.62 -6.72
CA GLU A 188 -2.46 -14.79 -7.89
C GLU A 188 -1.21 -15.64 -7.63
N VAL A 189 -0.81 -15.83 -6.37
CA VAL A 189 0.45 -16.49 -6.03
C VAL A 189 0.27 -17.57 -4.96
N PRO A 190 1.12 -18.62 -4.95
CA PRO A 190 1.07 -19.69 -3.95
C PRO A 190 1.26 -19.19 -2.50
N PRO A 191 0.69 -19.88 -1.50
CA PRO A 191 0.85 -19.50 -0.11
C PRO A 191 2.33 -19.55 0.33
N GLY A 192 2.73 -18.58 1.15
CA GLY A 192 4.11 -18.48 1.66
C GLY A 192 5.09 -17.79 0.71
N THR A 193 4.70 -17.50 -0.53
CA THR A 193 5.54 -16.79 -1.51
C THR A 193 5.94 -15.43 -0.96
N MET A 194 7.25 -15.14 -0.95
CA MET A 194 7.77 -13.80 -0.65
C MET A 194 7.48 -12.88 -1.82
N THR A 195 6.59 -11.92 -1.65
CA THR A 195 6.10 -11.04 -2.73
C THR A 195 6.68 -9.63 -2.69
N ALA A 196 6.93 -9.11 -1.49
CA ALA A 196 7.48 -7.77 -1.29
C ALA A 196 8.31 -7.70 -0.01
N ILE A 197 9.26 -6.77 0.00
CA ILE A 197 10.06 -6.43 1.18
C ILE A 197 10.18 -4.93 1.31
N ALA A 198 10.41 -4.44 2.55
CA ALA A 198 10.59 -3.02 2.80
C ALA A 198 11.68 -2.74 3.82
N TRP A 199 12.33 -1.58 3.67
CA TRP A 199 13.33 -1.06 4.62
C TRP A 199 13.36 0.48 4.58
N LEU A 200 14.00 1.09 5.59
CA LEU A 200 14.33 2.51 5.59
C LEU A 200 15.81 2.67 5.19
N PRO A 201 16.13 3.27 4.03
CA PRO A 201 17.50 3.60 3.67
C PRO A 201 18.14 4.54 4.69
N ARG A 202 19.46 4.38 4.87
CA ARG A 202 20.28 5.24 5.74
C ARG A 202 20.86 6.39 4.95
#